data_251357576797d4365a362dc03030d770
#
_entry.id   251357576797d4365a362dc03030d770
#
_cell.length_a   1.000
_cell.length_b   1.000
_cell.length_c   1.000
_cell.angle_alpha   90.00
_cell.angle_beta   90.00
_cell.angle_gamma   90.00
#
_symmetry.space_group_name_H-M   'P 1'
#
loop_
_entity.id
_entity.type
_entity.pdbx_description
1 polymer ?
#
loop_
_entity_poly.entity_id
_entity_poly.type
_entity_poly.pdbx_seq_one_letter_code
_entity_poly.pdbx_strand_id
1 'polypeptide(L)'
;MPAPKDSKGLAESAVAVSPAPHYTRGIASDPLATLMRARQLIHDAQAAIEEASQSVVEQRAASVEIPERELRLAKVENEREELSVRLSEVEHQVGRLMTLYVATYQLHATLDPADVQATIAEIAVNMLGAERFALLLHDEEDKTLEIRLQEGEIAAPWSGKSHYQGGDPLIDACLLDGILRFGPVENSPVLVTVPLRVQDVTVGALVITKLFDHKGKLHEEDRELLDLLGAHAASALFASRVYARAARKLRTLEGLINLVRKG
;
A
#
# COMPACT_ATOMS: atom_id res chain seq x y z
N MET A 1 1.40 1.58 48.51
CA MET A 1 2.18 1.65 49.78
C MET A 1 3.44 0.85 49.62
N PRO A 2 4.59 1.25 50.16
CA PRO A 2 4.90 2.52 50.80
C PRO A 2 6.10 3.25 50.15
N ALA A 3 6.22 4.55 50.44
CA ALA A 3 7.48 5.26 50.38
C ALA A 3 8.38 4.86 51.59
N PRO A 4 9.66 5.22 51.62
CA PRO A 4 10.09 6.40 52.35
C PRO A 4 11.22 7.18 51.65
N LYS A 5 11.28 8.51 51.87
CA LYS A 5 12.10 9.36 52.78
C LYS A 5 13.62 9.16 52.68
N ASP A 6 14.30 10.28 52.37
CA ASP A 6 15.27 11.02 53.19
C ASP A 6 15.92 12.10 52.31
N SER A 7 15.71 13.34 52.51
CA SER A 7 16.20 14.34 53.48
C SER A 7 17.73 14.36 53.66
N LYS A 8 18.26 15.52 53.38
CA LYS A 8 19.42 16.27 53.92
C LYS A 8 20.47 16.62 52.85
N GLY A 9 20.72 17.88 52.69
CA GLY A 9 21.88 18.59 53.16
C GLY A 9 21.91 20.04 52.69
N LEU A 10 21.35 20.91 53.48
CA LEU A 10 21.66 22.33 53.45
C LEU A 10 23.11 22.49 53.93
N ALA A 11 24.01 22.89 53.06
CA ALA A 11 25.33 23.38 53.46
C ALA A 11 25.28 24.89 53.51
N GLU A 12 25.23 25.37 54.73
CA GLU A 12 25.40 26.73 55.18
C GLU A 12 26.84 27.19 54.83
N SER A 13 26.96 28.12 53.88
CA SER A 13 28.23 28.77 53.56
C SER A 13 28.40 29.97 54.52
N ALA A 14 29.20 29.81 55.54
CA ALA A 14 29.57 30.84 56.46
C ALA A 14 30.32 31.96 55.71
N VAL A 15 29.76 33.16 55.79
CA VAL A 15 30.43 34.41 55.40
C VAL A 15 31.49 34.74 56.42
N ALA A 16 32.74 34.55 56.06
CA ALA A 16 33.90 35.03 56.89
C ALA A 16 33.95 36.54 56.75
N VAL A 17 33.65 37.21 57.88
CA VAL A 17 33.90 38.64 58.09
C VAL A 17 35.38 38.86 58.18
N SER A 18 35.99 39.50 57.22
CA SER A 18 37.35 39.94 57.19
C SER A 18 37.51 41.23 58.07
N PRO A 19 38.53 41.36 58.93
CA PRO A 19 38.69 42.54 59.75
C PRO A 19 39.09 43.78 58.91
N ALA A 20 38.63 44.93 59.33
CA ALA A 20 38.86 46.23 58.70
C ALA A 20 40.35 46.55 58.51
N PRO A 21 40.73 47.13 57.36
CA PRO A 21 42.11 47.55 57.15
C PRO A 21 42.46 48.77 57.97
N HIS A 22 43.58 48.64 58.74
CA HIS A 22 44.21 49.77 59.43
C HIS A 22 44.58 50.86 58.42
N TYR A 23 44.06 52.06 58.63
CA TYR A 23 44.48 53.28 57.95
C TYR A 23 45.92 53.60 58.21
N THR A 24 46.82 53.27 57.34
CA THR A 24 48.20 53.82 57.33
C THR A 24 48.16 55.06 56.44
N ARG A 25 48.41 56.14 57.13
CA ARG A 25 48.54 57.54 56.64
C ARG A 25 49.82 57.65 55.77
N GLY A 26 49.65 58.06 54.53
CA GLY A 26 50.63 58.85 53.82
C GLY A 26 51.57 58.13 52.85
N ILE A 27 51.26 58.15 51.64
CA ILE A 27 52.21 58.48 50.57
C ILE A 27 51.43 59.38 49.61
N ALA A 28 51.88 60.63 49.47
CA ALA A 28 51.33 61.52 48.40
C ALA A 28 51.56 60.88 47.09
N SER A 29 50.51 60.23 46.59
CA SER A 29 50.48 59.72 45.20
C SER A 29 50.51 60.92 44.26
N ASP A 30 51.49 60.97 43.40
CA ASP A 30 51.60 61.98 42.37
C ASP A 30 50.25 62.03 41.63
N PRO A 31 49.55 63.19 41.61
CA PRO A 31 48.21 63.30 41.01
C PRO A 31 48.25 62.97 39.53
N LEU A 32 49.37 63.15 38.85
CA LEU A 32 49.57 62.78 37.49
C LEU A 32 49.59 61.25 37.26
N ALA A 33 50.28 60.52 38.18
CA ALA A 33 50.29 59.05 38.11
C ALA A 33 48.94 58.44 38.41
N THR A 34 48.15 59.05 39.29
CA THR A 34 46.75 58.60 39.59
C THR A 34 45.83 58.86 38.41
N LEU A 35 45.98 59.99 37.70
CA LEU A 35 45.21 60.30 36.47
C LEU A 35 45.59 59.36 35.34
N MET A 36 46.86 59.03 35.14
CA MET A 36 47.29 58.08 34.13
C MET A 36 46.73 56.66 34.42
N ARG A 37 46.72 56.21 35.64
CA ARG A 37 46.09 54.92 36.03
C ARG A 37 44.59 54.94 35.80
N ALA A 38 43.90 56.00 36.13
CA ALA A 38 42.47 56.10 35.90
C ALA A 38 42.15 56.10 34.40
N ARG A 39 42.95 56.80 33.58
CA ARG A 39 42.80 56.77 32.14
C ARG A 39 43.03 55.37 31.55
N GLN A 40 44.05 54.67 32.04
CA GLN A 40 44.30 53.27 31.60
C GLN A 40 43.15 52.34 31.94
N LEU A 41 42.62 52.43 33.18
CA LEU A 41 41.46 51.64 33.62
C LEU A 41 40.22 51.94 32.80
N ILE A 42 39.98 53.18 32.42
CA ILE A 42 38.87 53.56 31.55
C ILE A 42 39.05 52.94 30.17
N HIS A 43 40.27 52.98 29.62
CA HIS A 43 40.57 52.41 28.34
C HIS A 43 40.43 50.89 28.32
N ASP A 44 40.90 50.21 29.34
CA ASP A 44 40.78 48.77 29.53
C ASP A 44 39.30 48.35 29.72
N ALA A 45 38.53 49.14 30.47
CA ALA A 45 37.09 48.93 30.64
C ALA A 45 36.33 49.14 29.34
N GLN A 46 36.71 50.15 28.53
CA GLN A 46 36.07 50.34 27.21
C GLN A 46 36.35 49.16 26.25
N ALA A 47 37.60 48.68 26.23
CA ALA A 47 37.96 47.51 25.41
C ALA A 47 37.20 46.25 25.85
N ALA A 48 37.07 46.02 27.16
CA ALA A 48 36.31 44.90 27.69
C ALA A 48 34.81 44.98 27.39
N ILE A 49 34.21 46.19 27.38
CA ILE A 49 32.82 46.40 27.02
C ILE A 49 32.63 46.14 25.53
N GLU A 50 33.54 46.56 24.67
CA GLU A 50 33.50 46.36 23.23
C GLU A 50 33.59 44.85 22.90
N GLU A 51 34.51 44.12 23.52
CA GLU A 51 34.63 42.68 23.37
C GLU A 51 33.40 41.90 23.87
N ALA A 52 32.87 42.31 25.04
CA ALA A 52 31.65 41.72 25.56
C ALA A 52 30.43 42.01 24.64
N SER A 53 30.33 43.21 24.07
CA SER A 53 29.24 43.57 23.16
C SER A 53 29.31 42.79 21.87
N GLN A 54 30.49 42.57 21.28
CA GLN A 54 30.71 41.73 20.13
C GLN A 54 30.32 40.26 20.41
N SER A 55 30.78 39.72 21.54
CA SER A 55 30.44 38.38 21.95
C SER A 55 28.91 38.17 22.10
N VAL A 56 28.22 39.14 22.66
CA VAL A 56 26.73 39.09 22.79
C VAL A 56 26.03 39.15 21.43
N VAL A 57 26.55 39.95 20.48
CA VAL A 57 25.99 40.04 19.12
C VAL A 57 26.20 38.71 18.38
N GLU A 58 27.41 38.13 18.48
CA GLU A 58 27.69 36.82 17.87
C GLU A 58 26.88 35.69 18.50
N GLN A 59 26.70 35.66 19.80
CA GLN A 59 25.82 34.70 20.50
C GLN A 59 24.35 34.85 20.09
N ARG A 60 23.87 36.08 19.91
CA ARG A 60 22.51 36.33 19.42
C ARG A 60 22.33 35.89 17.97
N ALA A 61 23.31 36.16 17.11
CA ALA A 61 23.26 35.69 15.71
C ALA A 61 23.23 34.17 15.65
N ALA A 62 24.11 33.47 16.40
CA ALA A 62 24.12 32.04 16.48
C ALA A 62 22.81 31.45 17.06
N SER A 63 22.20 32.11 18.03
CA SER A 63 20.95 31.64 18.68
C SER A 63 19.72 31.80 17.75
N VAL A 64 19.76 32.66 16.73
CA VAL A 64 18.70 32.80 15.73
C VAL A 64 18.90 31.85 14.55
N GLU A 65 20.14 31.55 14.15
CA GLU A 65 20.42 30.61 13.04
C GLU A 65 20.06 29.16 13.35
N ILE A 66 20.24 28.74 14.59
CA ILE A 66 19.93 27.33 14.98
C ILE A 66 18.45 26.99 14.81
N PRO A 67 17.49 27.76 15.33
CA PRO A 67 16.07 27.44 15.16
C PRO A 67 15.60 27.54 13.69
N GLU A 68 16.20 28.41 12.88
CA GLU A 68 15.88 28.46 11.44
C GLU A 68 16.37 27.22 10.71
N ARG A 69 17.56 26.72 11.05
CA ARG A 69 18.08 25.46 10.47
C ARG A 69 17.27 24.25 10.91
N GLU A 70 16.87 24.18 12.16
CA GLU A 70 16.00 23.10 12.67
C GLU A 70 14.65 23.14 11.99
N LEU A 71 14.05 24.31 11.81
CA LEU A 71 12.79 24.45 11.09
C LEU A 71 12.89 24.02 9.62
N ARG A 72 14.00 24.36 8.96
CA ARG A 72 14.26 23.91 7.57
C ARG A 72 14.46 22.41 7.48
N LEU A 73 15.20 21.82 8.43
CA LEU A 73 15.41 20.38 8.52
C LEU A 73 14.07 19.64 8.72
N ALA A 74 13.27 20.10 9.69
CA ALA A 74 11.94 19.51 9.92
C ALA A 74 11.02 19.60 8.69
N LYS A 75 11.10 20.72 7.96
CA LYS A 75 10.34 20.88 6.72
C LYS A 75 10.80 19.91 5.64
N VAL A 76 12.13 19.77 5.43
CA VAL A 76 12.69 18.83 4.45
C VAL A 76 12.41 17.39 4.83
N GLU A 77 12.45 17.06 6.13
CA GLU A 77 12.09 15.72 6.62
C GLU A 77 10.62 15.39 6.33
N ASN A 78 9.70 16.32 6.61
CA ASN A 78 8.29 16.15 6.28
C ASN A 78 8.05 16.02 4.78
N GLU A 79 8.67 16.87 3.96
CA GLU A 79 8.59 16.78 2.49
C GLU A 79 9.13 15.43 1.98
N ARG A 80 10.23 14.96 2.57
CA ARG A 80 10.79 13.64 2.23
C ARG A 80 9.83 12.51 2.59
N GLU A 81 9.19 12.59 3.76
CA GLU A 81 8.22 11.58 4.21
C GLU A 81 6.98 11.57 3.31
N GLU A 82 6.44 12.74 2.97
CA GLU A 82 5.33 12.85 2.01
C GLU A 82 5.69 12.28 0.63
N LEU A 83 6.89 12.59 0.12
CA LEU A 83 7.38 12.06 -1.15
C LEU A 83 7.58 10.55 -1.10
N SER A 84 8.07 10.01 0.02
CA SER A 84 8.25 8.57 0.23
C SER A 84 6.92 7.83 0.21
N VAL A 85 5.90 8.39 0.88
CA VAL A 85 4.54 7.83 0.87
C VAL A 85 3.96 7.85 -0.55
N ARG A 86 4.07 8.97 -1.25
CA ARG A 86 3.58 9.09 -2.63
C ARG A 86 4.31 8.14 -3.58
N LEU A 87 5.63 7.99 -3.42
CA LEU A 87 6.42 7.06 -4.22
C LEU A 87 5.93 5.61 -4.01
N SER A 88 5.76 5.19 -2.74
CA SER A 88 5.24 3.86 -2.41
C SER A 88 3.84 3.62 -3.00
N GLU A 89 2.97 4.64 -2.98
CA GLU A 89 1.64 4.56 -3.58
C GLU A 89 1.70 4.40 -5.10
N VAL A 90 2.56 5.18 -5.78
CA VAL A 90 2.77 5.06 -7.24
C VAL A 90 3.37 3.70 -7.59
N GLU A 91 4.36 3.21 -6.84
CA GLU A 91 4.94 1.89 -7.05
C GLU A 91 3.89 0.78 -6.91
N HIS A 92 3.01 0.90 -5.93
CA HIS A 92 1.90 -0.03 -5.74
C HIS A 92 0.91 0.00 -6.92
N GLN A 93 0.54 1.19 -7.39
CA GLN A 93 -0.32 1.37 -8.56
C GLN A 93 0.32 0.79 -9.83
N VAL A 94 1.60 1.06 -10.07
CA VAL A 94 2.34 0.51 -11.22
C VAL A 94 2.40 -1.03 -11.13
N GLY A 95 2.63 -1.59 -9.95
CA GLY A 95 2.61 -3.03 -9.73
C GLY A 95 1.27 -3.66 -10.10
N ARG A 96 0.15 -3.04 -9.67
CA ARG A 96 -1.21 -3.48 -10.02
C ARG A 96 -1.48 -3.44 -11.52
N LEU A 97 -1.10 -2.34 -12.18
CA LEU A 97 -1.25 -2.20 -13.62
C LEU A 97 -0.42 -3.23 -14.40
N MET A 98 0.80 -3.50 -13.95
CA MET A 98 1.67 -4.51 -14.57
C MET A 98 1.07 -5.92 -14.43
N THR A 99 0.52 -6.23 -13.26
CA THR A 99 -0.20 -7.48 -12.99
C THR A 99 -1.37 -7.65 -13.96
N LEU A 100 -2.20 -6.62 -14.10
CA LEU A 100 -3.33 -6.62 -15.03
C LEU A 100 -2.88 -6.76 -16.49
N TYR A 101 -1.82 -6.05 -16.90
CA TYR A 101 -1.28 -6.14 -18.24
C TYR A 101 -0.82 -7.55 -18.59
N VAL A 102 -0.06 -8.18 -17.69
CA VAL A 102 0.44 -9.56 -17.88
C VAL A 102 -0.73 -10.54 -17.96
N ALA A 103 -1.70 -10.42 -17.06
CA ALA A 103 -2.91 -11.26 -17.08
C ALA A 103 -3.70 -11.12 -18.38
N THR A 104 -3.91 -9.88 -18.82
CA THR A 104 -4.62 -9.61 -20.08
C THR A 104 -3.87 -10.19 -21.28
N TYR A 105 -2.55 -10.00 -21.34
CA TYR A 105 -1.71 -10.55 -22.38
C TYR A 105 -1.80 -12.08 -22.43
N GLN A 106 -1.70 -12.76 -21.29
CA GLN A 106 -1.80 -14.21 -21.20
C GLN A 106 -3.17 -14.72 -21.63
N LEU A 107 -4.25 -14.08 -21.20
CA LEU A 107 -5.63 -14.45 -21.55
C LEU A 107 -5.90 -14.40 -23.06
N HIS A 108 -5.26 -13.47 -23.77
CA HIS A 108 -5.43 -13.30 -25.20
C HIS A 108 -4.33 -13.95 -26.05
N ALA A 109 -3.38 -14.66 -25.44
CA ALA A 109 -2.29 -15.34 -26.17
C ALA A 109 -2.73 -16.59 -26.92
N THR A 110 -3.88 -17.18 -26.56
CA THR A 110 -4.42 -18.39 -27.18
C THR A 110 -5.90 -18.22 -27.55
N LEU A 111 -6.35 -18.99 -28.53
CA LEU A 111 -7.76 -19.11 -28.92
C LEU A 111 -8.32 -20.52 -28.64
N ASP A 112 -7.56 -21.37 -27.97
CA ASP A 112 -8.07 -22.65 -27.49
C ASP A 112 -8.87 -22.46 -26.19
N PRO A 113 -10.13 -22.91 -26.12
CA PRO A 113 -10.94 -22.72 -24.91
C PRO A 113 -10.38 -23.40 -23.66
N ALA A 114 -9.67 -24.54 -23.82
CA ALA A 114 -9.07 -25.23 -22.68
C ALA A 114 -7.86 -24.45 -22.13
N ASP A 115 -7.02 -23.93 -23.05
CA ASP A 115 -5.87 -23.11 -22.66
C ASP A 115 -6.31 -21.81 -21.98
N VAL A 116 -7.38 -21.14 -22.47
CA VAL A 116 -7.93 -19.94 -21.84
C VAL A 116 -8.42 -20.24 -20.41
N GLN A 117 -9.11 -21.39 -20.21
CA GLN A 117 -9.57 -21.80 -18.89
C GLN A 117 -8.38 -22.09 -17.95
N ALA A 118 -7.34 -22.76 -18.45
CA ALA A 118 -6.11 -23.00 -17.68
C ALA A 118 -5.41 -21.70 -17.30
N THR A 119 -5.34 -20.73 -18.21
CA THR A 119 -4.78 -19.40 -17.95
C THR A 119 -5.59 -18.65 -16.87
N ILE A 120 -6.93 -18.75 -16.89
CA ILE A 120 -7.78 -18.17 -15.84
C ILE A 120 -7.46 -18.79 -14.48
N ALA A 121 -7.27 -20.12 -14.44
CA ALA A 121 -6.86 -20.81 -13.22
C ALA A 121 -5.47 -20.34 -12.71
N GLU A 122 -4.50 -20.24 -13.61
CA GLU A 122 -3.16 -19.72 -13.26
C GLU A 122 -3.22 -18.29 -12.70
N ILE A 123 -4.03 -17.42 -13.30
CA ILE A 123 -4.25 -16.05 -12.80
C ILE A 123 -4.90 -16.09 -11.43
N ALA A 124 -5.92 -16.92 -11.22
CA ALA A 124 -6.59 -17.07 -9.93
C ALA A 124 -5.62 -17.51 -8.83
N VAL A 125 -4.75 -18.47 -9.12
CA VAL A 125 -3.74 -18.99 -8.18
C VAL A 125 -2.63 -17.98 -7.95
N ASN A 126 -1.97 -17.52 -9.02
CA ASN A 126 -0.71 -16.79 -8.92
C ASN A 126 -0.90 -15.31 -8.62
N MET A 127 -1.97 -14.69 -9.12
CA MET A 127 -2.20 -13.25 -9.00
C MET A 127 -3.20 -12.93 -7.88
N LEU A 128 -4.31 -13.67 -7.83
CA LEU A 128 -5.33 -13.46 -6.79
C LEU A 128 -5.02 -14.24 -5.50
N GLY A 129 -4.13 -15.21 -5.56
CA GLY A 129 -3.78 -16.05 -4.41
C GLY A 129 -4.91 -16.97 -3.99
N ALA A 130 -5.73 -17.41 -4.93
CA ALA A 130 -6.83 -18.33 -4.68
C ALA A 130 -6.30 -19.75 -4.44
N GLU A 131 -6.54 -20.30 -3.25
CA GLU A 131 -6.25 -21.70 -2.92
C GLU A 131 -7.38 -22.62 -3.36
N ARG A 132 -8.63 -22.15 -3.21
CA ARG A 132 -9.83 -22.91 -3.57
C ARG A 132 -10.76 -22.02 -4.36
N PHE A 133 -11.07 -22.44 -5.56
CA PHE A 133 -11.95 -21.68 -6.46
C PHE A 133 -12.65 -22.58 -7.46
N ALA A 134 -13.67 -22.03 -8.12
CA ALA A 134 -14.37 -22.69 -9.21
C ALA A 134 -14.65 -21.70 -10.34
N LEU A 135 -14.58 -22.17 -11.56
CA LEU A 135 -14.97 -21.45 -12.78
C LEU A 135 -16.30 -22.01 -13.27
N LEU A 136 -17.33 -21.20 -13.19
CA LEU A 136 -18.69 -21.50 -13.66
C LEU A 136 -18.93 -20.80 -14.99
N LEU A 137 -19.37 -21.54 -16.00
CA LEU A 137 -19.65 -20.99 -17.32
C LEU A 137 -21.00 -21.45 -17.82
N HIS A 138 -21.79 -20.54 -18.41
CA HIS A 138 -22.99 -20.90 -19.10
C HIS A 138 -22.67 -21.74 -20.32
N ASP A 139 -23.34 -22.87 -20.47
CA ASP A 139 -23.42 -23.59 -21.74
C ASP A 139 -24.34 -22.84 -22.69
N GLU A 140 -23.92 -22.72 -23.96
CA GLU A 140 -24.68 -21.97 -24.95
C GLU A 140 -25.89 -22.75 -25.48
N GLU A 141 -25.84 -24.09 -25.46
CA GLU A 141 -26.89 -24.94 -26.02
C GLU A 141 -28.00 -25.19 -25.00
N ASP A 142 -27.63 -25.58 -23.76
CA ASP A 142 -28.58 -26.01 -22.76
C ASP A 142 -28.92 -24.88 -21.74
N LYS A 143 -28.23 -23.74 -21.82
CA LYS A 143 -28.33 -22.62 -20.86
C LYS A 143 -28.08 -23.05 -19.38
N THR A 144 -27.51 -24.22 -19.20
CA THR A 144 -27.09 -24.70 -17.90
C THR A 144 -25.79 -24.01 -17.46
N LEU A 145 -25.58 -23.89 -16.16
CA LEU A 145 -24.34 -23.37 -15.63
C LEU A 145 -23.43 -24.52 -15.26
N GLU A 146 -22.40 -24.72 -16.05
CA GLU A 146 -21.43 -25.79 -15.85
C GLU A 146 -20.27 -25.34 -14.94
N ILE A 147 -19.81 -26.24 -14.09
CA ILE A 147 -18.57 -26.09 -13.34
C ILE A 147 -17.45 -26.63 -14.21
N ARG A 148 -16.81 -25.73 -14.96
CA ARG A 148 -15.77 -26.11 -15.93
C ARG A 148 -14.44 -26.43 -15.29
N LEU A 149 -14.16 -25.81 -14.15
CA LEU A 149 -12.94 -26.03 -13.40
C LEU A 149 -13.22 -25.83 -11.92
N GLN A 150 -12.65 -26.69 -11.08
CA GLN A 150 -12.65 -26.55 -9.65
C GLN A 150 -11.29 -26.95 -9.11
N GLU A 151 -10.68 -26.07 -8.31
CA GLU A 151 -9.43 -26.31 -7.60
C GLU A 151 -9.68 -26.37 -6.10
N GLY A 152 -9.14 -27.38 -5.46
CA GLY A 152 -9.28 -27.63 -4.03
C GLY A 152 -10.66 -28.16 -3.63
N GLU A 153 -10.74 -28.62 -2.38
CA GLU A 153 -12.00 -29.11 -1.79
C GLU A 153 -12.81 -27.93 -1.26
N ILE A 154 -13.96 -27.68 -1.89
CA ILE A 154 -14.88 -26.61 -1.51
C ILE A 154 -16.00 -27.19 -0.66
N ALA A 155 -16.18 -26.67 0.55
CA ALA A 155 -17.26 -27.10 1.47
C ALA A 155 -18.60 -26.46 1.07
N ALA A 156 -19.13 -26.81 -0.09
CA ALA A 156 -20.41 -26.32 -0.61
C ALA A 156 -21.24 -27.46 -1.24
N PRO A 157 -22.57 -27.37 -1.23
CA PRO A 157 -23.46 -28.39 -1.80
C PRO A 157 -23.30 -28.60 -3.31
N TRP A 158 -22.73 -27.63 -4.00
CA TRP A 158 -22.49 -27.64 -5.45
C TRP A 158 -21.09 -28.16 -5.81
N SER A 159 -20.18 -28.28 -4.84
CA SER A 159 -18.82 -28.79 -5.07
C SER A 159 -18.81 -30.20 -5.60
N GLY A 160 -17.91 -30.45 -6.56
CA GLY A 160 -17.76 -31.76 -7.20
C GLY A 160 -18.88 -32.16 -8.14
N LYS A 161 -19.84 -31.28 -8.41
CA LYS A 161 -20.90 -31.48 -9.42
C LYS A 161 -20.44 -30.95 -10.78
N SER A 162 -21.03 -31.50 -11.87
CA SER A 162 -20.79 -30.99 -13.20
C SER A 162 -21.51 -29.67 -13.49
N HIS A 163 -22.64 -29.46 -12.80
CA HIS A 163 -23.52 -28.31 -13.02
C HIS A 163 -23.87 -27.63 -11.71
N TYR A 164 -23.91 -26.30 -11.74
CA TYR A 164 -24.42 -25.50 -10.66
C TYR A 164 -25.93 -25.32 -10.81
N GLN A 165 -26.68 -25.68 -9.78
CA GLN A 165 -28.16 -25.64 -9.78
C GLN A 165 -28.74 -24.52 -8.92
N GLY A 166 -27.90 -23.52 -8.53
CA GLY A 166 -28.29 -22.49 -7.60
C GLY A 166 -28.14 -22.90 -6.13
N GLY A 167 -28.51 -21.99 -5.25
CA GLY A 167 -28.54 -22.19 -3.81
C GLY A 167 -27.43 -21.51 -3.01
N ASP A 168 -26.48 -20.85 -3.66
CA ASP A 168 -25.53 -19.96 -2.99
C ASP A 168 -25.92 -18.51 -3.23
N PRO A 169 -26.22 -17.72 -2.19
CA PRO A 169 -26.78 -16.37 -2.35
C PRO A 169 -25.83 -15.40 -3.04
N LEU A 170 -24.50 -15.57 -2.89
CA LEU A 170 -23.51 -14.69 -3.55
C LEU A 170 -23.36 -15.02 -5.04
N ILE A 171 -23.34 -16.31 -5.37
CA ILE A 171 -23.23 -16.77 -6.76
C ILE A 171 -24.50 -16.41 -7.52
N ASP A 172 -25.67 -16.73 -6.97
CA ASP A 172 -26.96 -16.48 -7.62
C ASP A 172 -27.18 -14.98 -7.88
N ALA A 173 -26.89 -14.13 -6.90
CA ALA A 173 -26.99 -12.69 -7.08
C ALA A 173 -25.99 -12.15 -8.11
N CYS A 174 -24.75 -12.63 -8.10
CA CYS A 174 -23.72 -12.21 -9.06
C CYS A 174 -24.10 -12.61 -10.50
N LEU A 175 -24.65 -13.80 -10.69
CA LEU A 175 -25.09 -14.27 -12.02
C LEU A 175 -26.31 -13.50 -12.52
N LEU A 176 -27.19 -13.04 -11.62
CA LEU A 176 -28.41 -12.33 -11.95
C LEU A 176 -28.12 -10.89 -12.42
N ASP A 177 -27.31 -10.15 -11.69
CA ASP A 177 -27.07 -8.72 -11.95
C ASP A 177 -25.69 -8.42 -12.55
N GLY A 178 -24.79 -9.41 -12.58
CA GLY A 178 -23.43 -9.25 -13.09
C GLY A 178 -22.57 -8.31 -12.27
N ILE A 179 -22.83 -8.23 -10.96
CA ILE A 179 -22.08 -7.38 -10.03
C ILE A 179 -21.17 -8.25 -9.18
N LEU A 180 -19.89 -7.85 -9.06
CA LEU A 180 -18.91 -8.46 -8.18
C LEU A 180 -19.36 -8.38 -6.73
N ARG A 181 -19.26 -9.51 -6.01
CA ARG A 181 -19.70 -9.61 -4.61
C ARG A 181 -18.63 -10.19 -3.72
N PHE A 182 -18.47 -9.57 -2.56
CA PHE A 182 -17.60 -10.06 -1.48
C PHE A 182 -18.40 -10.74 -0.40
N GLY A 183 -17.86 -11.83 0.15
CA GLY A 183 -18.29 -12.47 1.37
C GLY A 183 -17.45 -12.06 2.60
N PRO A 184 -17.64 -12.72 3.72
CA PRO A 184 -18.56 -13.83 3.96
C PRO A 184 -20.01 -13.37 4.13
N VAL A 185 -20.95 -14.20 3.69
CA VAL A 185 -22.38 -14.03 3.90
C VAL A 185 -22.92 -15.31 4.54
N GLU A 186 -23.98 -15.20 5.31
CA GLU A 186 -24.61 -16.33 5.97
C GLU A 186 -25.01 -17.39 4.92
N ASN A 187 -24.67 -18.65 5.19
CA ASN A 187 -24.90 -19.80 4.32
C ASN A 187 -24.12 -19.81 2.98
N SER A 188 -23.04 -19.05 2.87
CA SER A 188 -22.13 -19.10 1.72
C SER A 188 -20.69 -19.26 2.17
N PRO A 189 -19.93 -20.24 1.67
CA PRO A 189 -18.49 -20.35 1.90
C PRO A 189 -17.68 -19.43 0.98
N VAL A 190 -18.34 -18.65 0.15
CA VAL A 190 -17.71 -17.83 -0.89
C VAL A 190 -17.09 -16.57 -0.30
N LEU A 191 -15.82 -16.30 -0.62
CA LEU A 191 -15.13 -15.07 -0.27
C LEU A 191 -15.36 -13.97 -1.29
N VAL A 192 -15.37 -14.33 -2.57
CA VAL A 192 -15.67 -13.39 -3.66
C VAL A 192 -16.21 -14.14 -4.85
N THR A 193 -17.19 -13.52 -5.52
CA THR A 193 -17.71 -13.97 -6.83
C THR A 193 -17.45 -12.86 -7.85
N VAL A 194 -16.65 -13.18 -8.86
CA VAL A 194 -16.29 -12.27 -9.96
C VAL A 194 -17.13 -12.61 -11.17
N PRO A 195 -18.00 -11.72 -11.65
CA PRO A 195 -18.81 -11.97 -12.83
C PRO A 195 -17.95 -11.96 -14.08
N LEU A 196 -18.18 -12.91 -14.96
CA LEU A 196 -17.58 -12.95 -16.29
C LEU A 196 -18.60 -12.38 -17.29
N ARG A 197 -18.39 -11.12 -17.69
CA ARG A 197 -19.34 -10.38 -18.54
C ARG A 197 -18.76 -10.03 -19.89
N VAL A 198 -19.54 -10.25 -20.92
CA VAL A 198 -19.28 -9.73 -22.27
C VAL A 198 -20.40 -8.76 -22.59
N GLN A 199 -20.07 -7.48 -22.67
CA GLN A 199 -21.06 -6.41 -22.75
C GLN A 199 -22.04 -6.48 -21.55
N ASP A 200 -23.32 -6.65 -21.78
CA ASP A 200 -24.36 -6.73 -20.75
C ASP A 200 -24.77 -8.16 -20.39
N VAL A 201 -24.08 -9.18 -20.94
CA VAL A 201 -24.41 -10.59 -20.72
C VAL A 201 -23.38 -11.22 -19.77
N THR A 202 -23.86 -11.79 -18.69
CA THR A 202 -23.04 -12.62 -17.79
C THR A 202 -22.89 -14.01 -18.42
N VAL A 203 -21.66 -14.38 -18.79
CA VAL A 203 -21.34 -15.68 -19.42
C VAL A 203 -20.86 -16.71 -18.39
N GLY A 204 -20.69 -16.29 -17.14
CA GLY A 204 -20.28 -17.15 -16.05
C GLY A 204 -19.80 -16.37 -14.84
N ALA A 205 -19.13 -17.06 -13.92
CA ALA A 205 -18.52 -16.46 -12.75
C ALA A 205 -17.25 -17.22 -12.33
N LEU A 206 -16.27 -16.49 -11.81
CA LEU A 206 -15.16 -17.05 -11.05
C LEU A 206 -15.48 -16.91 -9.55
N VAL A 207 -15.53 -18.04 -8.86
CA VAL A 207 -15.92 -18.12 -7.44
C VAL A 207 -14.71 -18.52 -6.63
N ILE A 208 -14.27 -17.68 -5.69
CA ILE A 208 -13.15 -17.96 -4.79
C ILE A 208 -13.70 -18.21 -3.39
N THR A 209 -13.33 -19.34 -2.78
CA THR A 209 -13.79 -19.73 -1.44
C THR A 209 -12.69 -19.70 -0.40
N LYS A 210 -11.42 -19.80 -0.82
CA LYS A 210 -10.27 -19.69 0.08
C LYS A 210 -9.09 -19.05 -0.64
N LEU A 211 -8.37 -18.18 0.07
CA LEU A 211 -7.08 -17.64 -0.33
C LEU A 211 -5.95 -18.37 0.39
N PHE A 212 -4.76 -18.35 -0.16
CA PHE A 212 -3.56 -18.80 0.54
C PHE A 212 -3.33 -17.99 1.81
N ASP A 213 -2.85 -18.62 2.87
CA ASP A 213 -2.65 -17.99 4.19
C ASP A 213 -1.73 -16.76 4.15
N HIS A 214 -0.79 -16.71 3.22
CA HIS A 214 0.14 -15.59 3.05
C HIS A 214 -0.44 -14.39 2.30
N LYS A 215 -1.58 -14.55 1.62
CA LYS A 215 -2.18 -13.47 0.80
C LYS A 215 -3.01 -12.47 1.61
N GLY A 216 -3.39 -12.84 2.84
CA GLY A 216 -4.26 -12.00 3.67
C GLY A 216 -5.72 -12.03 3.20
N LYS A 217 -6.36 -10.86 3.21
CA LYS A 217 -7.77 -10.71 2.80
C LYS A 217 -7.84 -9.91 1.51
N LEU A 218 -8.85 -10.19 0.69
CA LEU A 218 -9.24 -9.31 -0.41
C LEU A 218 -9.90 -8.05 0.17
N HIS A 219 -9.50 -6.89 -0.32
CA HIS A 219 -10.00 -5.59 0.09
C HIS A 219 -10.91 -4.99 -0.98
N GLU A 220 -11.69 -3.99 -0.61
CA GLU A 220 -12.53 -3.25 -1.56
C GLU A 220 -11.69 -2.61 -2.69
N GLU A 221 -10.44 -2.27 -2.39
CA GLU A 221 -9.47 -1.74 -3.37
C GLU A 221 -9.13 -2.74 -4.48
N ASP A 222 -9.28 -4.05 -4.22
CA ASP A 222 -9.07 -5.09 -5.22
C ASP A 222 -10.26 -5.23 -6.18
N ARG A 223 -11.40 -4.58 -5.89
CA ARG A 223 -12.63 -4.66 -6.69
C ARG A 223 -12.41 -4.31 -8.15
N GLU A 224 -11.79 -3.16 -8.40
CA GLU A 224 -11.56 -2.69 -9.79
C GLU A 224 -10.68 -3.66 -10.57
N LEU A 225 -9.65 -4.20 -9.91
CA LEU A 225 -8.76 -5.20 -10.50
C LEU A 225 -9.52 -6.49 -10.84
N LEU A 226 -10.35 -6.97 -9.93
CA LEU A 226 -11.16 -8.17 -10.11
C LEU A 226 -12.21 -7.99 -11.21
N ASP A 227 -12.88 -6.84 -11.29
CA ASP A 227 -13.83 -6.51 -12.34
C ASP A 227 -13.16 -6.47 -13.72
N LEU A 228 -11.98 -5.84 -13.82
CA LEU A 228 -11.22 -5.79 -15.07
C LEU A 228 -10.73 -7.19 -15.48
N LEU A 229 -10.21 -7.97 -14.56
CA LEU A 229 -9.80 -9.36 -14.84
C LEU A 229 -11.00 -10.21 -15.27
N GLY A 230 -12.14 -10.06 -14.61
CA GLY A 230 -13.39 -10.74 -15.01
C GLY A 230 -13.83 -10.39 -16.42
N ALA A 231 -13.78 -9.11 -16.79
CA ALA A 231 -14.13 -8.64 -18.13
C ALA A 231 -13.18 -9.19 -19.22
N HIS A 232 -11.86 -9.18 -18.94
CA HIS A 232 -10.86 -9.73 -19.87
C HIS A 232 -10.97 -11.25 -20.01
N ALA A 233 -11.16 -11.96 -18.91
CA ALA A 233 -11.39 -13.41 -18.91
C ALA A 233 -12.66 -13.78 -19.69
N ALA A 234 -13.76 -13.05 -19.49
CA ALA A 234 -14.99 -13.24 -20.23
C ALA A 234 -14.80 -13.02 -21.74
N SER A 235 -14.09 -11.94 -22.11
CA SER A 235 -13.79 -11.62 -23.51
C SER A 235 -12.95 -12.71 -24.18
N ALA A 236 -11.90 -13.19 -23.49
CA ALA A 236 -11.05 -14.27 -24.00
C ALA A 236 -11.81 -15.59 -24.16
N LEU A 237 -12.63 -15.97 -23.16
CA LEU A 237 -13.49 -17.15 -23.23
C LEU A 237 -14.51 -17.06 -24.38
N PHE A 238 -15.12 -15.90 -24.56
CA PHE A 238 -16.06 -15.69 -25.65
C PHE A 238 -15.36 -15.81 -27.01
N ALA A 239 -14.23 -15.14 -27.20
CA ALA A 239 -13.46 -15.18 -28.44
C ALA A 239 -12.99 -16.62 -28.75
N SER A 240 -12.48 -17.35 -27.79
CA SER A 240 -12.02 -18.73 -27.95
C SER A 240 -13.17 -19.68 -28.33
N ARG A 241 -14.35 -19.53 -27.73
CA ARG A 241 -15.54 -20.31 -28.06
C ARG A 241 -16.03 -20.03 -29.47
N VAL A 242 -16.12 -18.74 -29.86
CA VAL A 242 -16.53 -18.35 -31.24
C VAL A 242 -15.56 -18.92 -32.26
N TYR A 243 -14.26 -18.83 -32.01
CA TYR A 243 -13.23 -19.36 -32.87
C TYR A 243 -13.33 -20.90 -33.00
N ALA A 244 -13.43 -21.62 -31.88
CA ALA A 244 -13.57 -23.08 -31.88
C ALA A 244 -14.83 -23.54 -32.60
N ARG A 245 -15.97 -22.79 -32.49
CA ARG A 245 -17.21 -23.08 -33.22
C ARG A 245 -17.02 -22.85 -34.71
N ALA A 246 -16.41 -21.74 -35.12
CA ALA A 246 -16.12 -21.47 -36.53
C ALA A 246 -15.20 -22.53 -37.13
N ALA A 247 -14.15 -22.93 -36.46
CA ALA A 247 -13.21 -23.96 -36.86
C ALA A 247 -13.87 -25.33 -37.00
N ARG A 248 -14.81 -25.69 -36.11
CA ARG A 248 -15.59 -26.94 -36.23
C ARG A 248 -16.50 -26.91 -37.46
N LYS A 249 -17.22 -25.81 -37.71
CA LYS A 249 -18.10 -25.67 -38.92
C LYS A 249 -17.29 -25.78 -40.20
N LEU A 250 -16.13 -25.11 -40.29
CA LEU A 250 -15.26 -25.22 -41.48
C LEU A 250 -14.78 -26.64 -41.72
N ARG A 251 -14.33 -27.35 -40.70
CA ARG A 251 -13.93 -28.75 -40.82
C ARG A 251 -15.06 -29.67 -41.31
N THR A 252 -16.29 -29.44 -40.84
CA THR A 252 -17.46 -30.18 -41.29
C THR A 252 -17.76 -29.90 -42.76
N LEU A 253 -17.71 -28.65 -43.21
CA LEU A 253 -17.89 -28.28 -44.61
C LEU A 253 -16.80 -28.88 -45.51
N GLU A 254 -15.55 -28.81 -45.10
CA GLU A 254 -14.43 -29.45 -45.83
C GLU A 254 -14.62 -30.96 -45.94
N GLY A 255 -15.08 -31.61 -44.87
CA GLY A 255 -15.44 -33.03 -44.88
C GLY A 255 -16.53 -33.36 -45.88
N LEU A 256 -17.62 -32.56 -45.94
CA LEU A 256 -18.69 -32.71 -46.88
C LEU A 256 -18.25 -32.51 -48.35
N ILE A 257 -17.46 -31.45 -48.60
CA ILE A 257 -16.90 -31.19 -49.95
C ILE A 257 -16.02 -32.37 -50.41
N ASN A 258 -15.19 -32.92 -49.53
CA ASN A 258 -14.35 -34.04 -49.86
C ASN A 258 -15.12 -35.33 -50.12
N LEU A 259 -16.27 -35.55 -49.46
CA LEU A 259 -17.16 -36.67 -49.76
C LEU A 259 -17.82 -36.53 -51.13
N VAL A 260 -18.33 -35.32 -51.48
CA VAL A 260 -18.94 -35.05 -52.79
C VAL A 260 -17.93 -35.16 -53.94
N ARG A 261 -16.64 -34.86 -53.68
CA ARG A 261 -15.57 -34.93 -54.69
C ARG A 261 -15.07 -36.36 -54.97
N LYS A 262 -15.30 -37.29 -54.05
CA LYS A 262 -14.88 -38.67 -54.14
C LYS A 262 -15.96 -39.64 -54.65
N GLY A 263 -17.22 -39.23 -54.65
CA GLY A 263 -18.35 -39.95 -55.25
C GLY A 263 -18.57 -39.50 -56.67
#